data_b279cb97cba15d4fe5bce5066badce87
#
_entry.id   b279cb97cba15d4fe5bce5066badce87
#
_cell.length_a   1.000
_cell.length_b   1.000
_cell.length_c   1.000
_cell.angle_alpha   90.00
_cell.angle_beta   90.00
_cell.angle_gamma   90.00
#
_symmetry.space_group_name_H-M   'P 1'
#
loop_
_entity.id
_entity.type
_entity.pdbx_description
1 polymer ?
#
loop_
_entity_poly.entity_id
_entity_poly.type
_entity_poly.pdbx_seq_one_letter_code
_entity_poly.pdbx_strand_id
1 'polypeptide(L)'
;MSTENYFQTFRSAIARIYNKQGKVVGAGFLLTQYHLLTCAHVITAALGIVTNIQDSPTEIIEVDFPLIAPGQKVKAKVVFWQPVNPGKSKEDIAGLHIQDTLPPGVSPVKLITTSDYWQHKFRIFGFPQGHDTGVWADGELRDIQATRWIQIEAIKVPGYQIEPGFSGSPVWDESLQGIVGMAVAAEKKREGVKAAFMIPTNVLVETWDFLNQSIHKQSINPPRSFSRVQEIKARELNKRLGILEGDYEAVYNQLNYTENAESRNHLQRQLNRIEQEMNNIVEQLKMIE
;
A
#
# COMPACT_ATOMS: atom_id res chain seq x y z
N MET A 1 15.70 -10.59 -7.78
CA MET A 1 15.27 -9.33 -8.42
C MET A 1 15.59 -8.22 -7.44
N SER A 2 16.11 -7.06 -7.90
CA SER A 2 16.36 -5.92 -7.00
C SER A 2 15.03 -5.32 -6.50
N THR A 3 15.04 -4.69 -5.34
CA THR A 3 13.88 -3.96 -4.75
C THR A 3 13.25 -2.96 -5.72
N GLU A 4 14.06 -2.33 -6.57
CA GLU A 4 13.63 -1.41 -7.62
C GLU A 4 12.71 -2.06 -8.67
N ASN A 5 12.93 -3.34 -8.98
CA ASN A 5 12.13 -4.08 -9.95
C ASN A 5 10.73 -4.44 -9.41
N TYR A 6 10.60 -4.73 -8.12
CA TYR A 6 9.28 -5.01 -7.50
C TYR A 6 8.40 -3.76 -7.46
N PHE A 7 8.99 -2.60 -7.16
CA PHE A 7 8.23 -1.36 -7.13
C PHE A 7 7.79 -0.89 -8.53
N GLN A 8 8.60 -1.14 -9.57
CA GLN A 8 8.18 -0.89 -10.95
C GLN A 8 7.01 -1.80 -11.35
N THR A 9 7.04 -3.08 -10.95
CA THR A 9 5.93 -4.02 -11.17
C THR A 9 4.66 -3.53 -10.45
N PHE A 10 4.77 -3.05 -9.21
CA PHE A 10 3.66 -2.44 -8.48
C PHE A 10 3.02 -1.29 -9.26
N ARG A 11 3.83 -0.34 -9.74
CA ARG A 11 3.35 0.80 -10.54
C ARG A 11 2.66 0.35 -11.82
N SER A 12 3.20 -0.65 -12.50
CA SER A 12 2.68 -1.13 -13.78
C SER A 12 1.35 -1.86 -13.68
N ALA A 13 1.01 -2.35 -12.48
CA ALA A 13 -0.24 -3.09 -12.24
C ALA A 13 -1.41 -2.19 -11.86
N ILE A 14 -1.17 -0.94 -11.45
CA ILE A 14 -2.23 -0.03 -10.97
C ILE A 14 -3.14 0.35 -12.13
N ALA A 15 -4.42 0.05 -11.97
CA ALA A 15 -5.47 0.37 -12.94
C ALA A 15 -6.38 1.49 -12.43
N ARG A 16 -6.86 2.30 -13.36
CA ARG A 16 -7.85 3.35 -13.17
C ARG A 16 -9.15 2.91 -13.80
N ILE A 17 -10.26 3.03 -13.07
CA ILE A 17 -11.58 2.55 -13.46
C ILE A 17 -12.47 3.73 -13.82
N TYR A 18 -13.18 3.62 -14.95
CA TYR A 18 -14.02 4.67 -15.52
C TYR A 18 -15.51 4.34 -15.42
N ASN A 19 -16.31 5.37 -15.24
CA ASN A 19 -17.76 5.25 -15.44
C ASN A 19 -18.15 5.42 -16.92
N LYS A 20 -19.43 5.23 -17.20
CA LYS A 20 -20.01 5.35 -18.56
C LYS A 20 -19.84 6.75 -19.19
N GLN A 21 -19.58 7.78 -18.39
CA GLN A 21 -19.31 9.16 -18.83
C GLN A 21 -17.80 9.45 -19.00
N GLY A 22 -16.95 8.45 -18.83
CA GLY A 22 -15.50 8.58 -18.94
C GLY A 22 -14.82 9.25 -17.73
N LYS A 23 -15.54 9.42 -16.60
CA LYS A 23 -14.96 9.91 -15.34
C LYS A 23 -14.33 8.77 -14.57
N VAL A 24 -13.23 9.06 -13.88
CA VAL A 24 -12.57 8.15 -12.96
C VAL A 24 -13.43 7.98 -11.71
N VAL A 25 -13.63 6.74 -11.26
CA VAL A 25 -14.45 6.41 -10.09
C VAL A 25 -13.71 5.62 -9.01
N GLY A 26 -12.52 5.16 -9.30
CA GLY A 26 -11.68 4.44 -8.36
C GLY A 26 -10.53 3.73 -9.05
N ALA A 27 -9.89 2.86 -8.29
CA ALA A 27 -8.71 2.11 -8.70
C ALA A 27 -8.97 0.61 -8.74
N GLY A 28 -8.02 -0.11 -9.29
CA GLY A 28 -7.88 -1.55 -9.24
C GLY A 28 -6.43 -1.93 -9.49
N PHE A 29 -6.12 -3.21 -9.49
CA PHE A 29 -4.79 -3.68 -9.82
C PHE A 29 -4.77 -5.08 -10.44
N LEU A 30 -3.81 -5.26 -11.33
CA LEU A 30 -3.66 -6.47 -12.13
C LEU A 30 -2.95 -7.57 -11.33
N LEU A 31 -3.56 -8.75 -11.26
CA LEU A 31 -3.04 -9.92 -10.53
C LEU A 31 -2.52 -11.03 -11.46
N THR A 32 -3.07 -11.14 -12.64
CA THR A 32 -2.61 -12.03 -13.72
C THR A 32 -2.69 -11.27 -15.04
N GLN A 33 -2.27 -11.86 -16.15
CA GLN A 33 -2.42 -11.24 -17.48
C GLN A 33 -3.88 -10.94 -17.86
N TYR A 34 -4.86 -11.50 -17.14
CA TYR A 34 -6.26 -11.37 -17.48
C TYR A 34 -7.16 -10.94 -16.31
N HIS A 35 -6.64 -10.90 -15.08
CA HIS A 35 -7.47 -10.65 -13.90
C HIS A 35 -7.02 -9.43 -13.11
N LEU A 36 -7.99 -8.58 -12.83
CA LEU A 36 -7.85 -7.37 -12.05
C LEU A 36 -8.73 -7.44 -10.80
N LEU A 37 -8.25 -6.94 -9.68
CA LEU A 37 -8.99 -6.82 -8.43
C LEU A 37 -9.36 -5.37 -8.16
N THR A 38 -10.57 -5.14 -7.64
CA THR A 38 -11.07 -3.84 -7.20
C THR A 38 -12.17 -4.01 -6.14
N CYS A 39 -12.73 -2.90 -5.65
CA CYS A 39 -13.89 -2.92 -4.77
C CYS A 39 -15.21 -3.07 -5.55
N ALA A 40 -16.17 -3.77 -4.97
CA ALA A 40 -17.51 -3.91 -5.56
C ALA A 40 -18.22 -2.56 -5.71
N HIS A 41 -18.10 -1.67 -4.72
CA HIS A 41 -18.70 -0.32 -4.81
C HIS A 41 -18.07 0.54 -5.91
N VAL A 42 -16.82 0.31 -6.31
CA VAL A 42 -16.20 0.98 -7.46
C VAL A 42 -16.88 0.54 -8.75
N ILE A 43 -17.24 -0.73 -8.87
CA ILE A 43 -17.97 -1.26 -10.04
C ILE A 43 -19.39 -0.69 -10.08
N THR A 44 -20.12 -0.66 -8.96
CA THR A 44 -21.45 -0.03 -8.94
C THR A 44 -21.38 1.46 -9.31
N ALA A 45 -20.36 2.19 -8.86
CA ALA A 45 -20.12 3.58 -9.26
C ALA A 45 -19.80 3.70 -10.77
N ALA A 46 -18.99 2.79 -11.33
CA ALA A 46 -18.68 2.75 -12.76
C ALA A 46 -19.92 2.55 -13.62
N LEU A 47 -20.83 1.71 -13.18
CA LEU A 47 -22.09 1.40 -13.90
C LEU A 47 -23.21 2.40 -13.64
N GLY A 48 -23.06 3.30 -12.64
CA GLY A 48 -24.10 4.23 -12.21
C GLY A 48 -25.24 3.53 -11.44
N ILE A 49 -24.94 2.43 -10.77
CA ILE A 49 -25.89 1.68 -9.95
C ILE A 49 -25.96 2.32 -8.56
N VAL A 50 -27.15 2.79 -8.18
CA VAL A 50 -27.34 3.54 -6.91
C VAL A 50 -27.55 2.61 -5.71
N THR A 51 -28.03 1.40 -5.93
CA THR A 51 -28.34 0.43 -4.88
C THR A 51 -27.29 -0.67 -4.81
N ASN A 52 -27.13 -1.22 -3.61
CA ASN A 52 -26.29 -2.39 -3.41
C ASN A 52 -26.98 -3.61 -4.06
N ILE A 53 -26.38 -4.14 -5.13
CA ILE A 53 -26.90 -5.29 -5.86
C ILE A 53 -26.23 -6.58 -5.38
N GLN A 54 -27.04 -7.64 -5.25
CA GLN A 54 -26.53 -8.97 -4.87
C GLN A 54 -26.01 -9.75 -6.06
N ASP A 55 -26.64 -9.58 -7.22
CA ASP A 55 -26.25 -10.25 -8.46
C ASP A 55 -25.04 -9.56 -9.10
N SER A 56 -24.17 -10.38 -9.70
CA SER A 56 -22.98 -9.90 -10.40
C SER A 56 -23.37 -9.08 -11.64
N PRO A 57 -22.84 -7.86 -11.81
CA PRO A 57 -23.04 -7.09 -13.04
C PRO A 57 -22.47 -7.80 -14.26
N THR A 58 -23.14 -7.65 -15.40
CA THR A 58 -22.72 -8.27 -16.68
C THR A 58 -22.16 -7.27 -17.68
N GLU A 59 -22.27 -5.98 -17.40
CA GLU A 59 -21.84 -4.90 -18.27
C GLU A 59 -20.32 -4.81 -18.38
N ILE A 60 -19.85 -4.18 -19.45
CA ILE A 60 -18.45 -3.91 -19.70
C ILE A 60 -17.99 -2.74 -18.84
N ILE A 61 -16.84 -2.89 -18.23
CA ILE A 61 -16.10 -1.87 -17.48
C ILE A 61 -14.89 -1.45 -18.30
N GLU A 62 -14.65 -0.16 -18.44
CA GLU A 62 -13.44 0.37 -19.06
C GLU A 62 -12.38 0.69 -17.97
N VAL A 63 -11.15 0.26 -18.23
CA VAL A 63 -9.99 0.53 -17.36
C VAL A 63 -8.79 0.93 -18.20
N ASP A 64 -7.84 1.67 -17.62
CA ASP A 64 -6.49 1.86 -18.19
C ASP A 64 -5.42 1.73 -17.10
N PHE A 65 -4.16 1.76 -17.50
CA PHE A 65 -3.00 1.67 -16.62
C PHE A 65 -2.21 2.99 -16.70
N PRO A 66 -2.59 4.01 -15.93
CA PRO A 66 -2.18 5.39 -16.16
C PRO A 66 -0.70 5.66 -15.97
N LEU A 67 0.01 4.82 -15.20
CA LEU A 67 1.45 4.96 -14.97
C LEU A 67 2.32 4.34 -16.09
N ILE A 68 1.69 3.60 -17.03
CA ILE A 68 2.38 2.91 -18.13
C ILE A 68 1.80 3.33 -19.49
N ALA A 69 0.49 3.28 -19.64
CA ALA A 69 -0.22 3.51 -20.89
C ALA A 69 -1.46 4.39 -20.67
N PRO A 70 -1.29 5.67 -20.27
CA PRO A 70 -2.40 6.55 -19.94
C PRO A 70 -3.34 6.74 -21.14
N GLY A 71 -4.65 6.53 -20.89
CA GLY A 71 -5.69 6.68 -21.90
C GLY A 71 -5.86 5.49 -22.87
N GLN A 72 -4.98 4.50 -22.84
CA GLN A 72 -5.18 3.24 -23.58
C GLN A 72 -6.13 2.34 -22.80
N LYS A 73 -7.42 2.56 -23.02
CA LYS A 73 -8.47 1.83 -22.33
C LYS A 73 -8.57 0.40 -22.84
N VAL A 74 -8.79 -0.53 -21.91
CA VAL A 74 -9.12 -1.94 -22.15
C VAL A 74 -10.45 -2.27 -21.50
N LYS A 75 -11.17 -3.23 -22.07
CA LYS A 75 -12.46 -3.69 -21.60
C LYS A 75 -12.31 -4.83 -20.62
N ALA A 76 -13.14 -4.84 -19.58
CA ALA A 76 -13.17 -5.89 -18.58
C ALA A 76 -14.61 -6.28 -18.22
N LYS A 77 -14.80 -7.52 -17.76
CA LYS A 77 -16.06 -8.04 -17.24
C LYS A 77 -15.90 -8.56 -15.83
N VAL A 78 -16.95 -8.41 -15.01
CA VAL A 78 -16.97 -8.99 -13.66
C VAL A 78 -17.01 -10.52 -13.79
N VAL A 79 -16.10 -11.19 -13.07
CA VAL A 79 -16.02 -12.66 -12.98
C VAL A 79 -16.04 -13.15 -11.54
N PHE A 80 -15.90 -12.24 -10.58
CA PHE A 80 -16.09 -12.49 -9.16
C PHE A 80 -16.80 -11.30 -8.54
N TRP A 81 -17.80 -11.57 -7.70
CA TRP A 81 -18.62 -10.55 -7.09
C TRP A 81 -18.96 -10.86 -5.64
N GLN A 82 -18.51 -10.00 -4.76
CA GLN A 82 -18.87 -10.00 -3.36
C GLN A 82 -19.31 -8.59 -2.99
N PRO A 83 -20.65 -8.32 -2.98
CA PRO A 83 -21.17 -6.97 -2.80
C PRO A 83 -20.90 -6.41 -1.41
N VAL A 84 -21.10 -5.12 -1.27
CA VAL A 84 -21.05 -4.44 0.04
C VAL A 84 -22.24 -4.93 0.89
N ASN A 85 -21.96 -5.47 2.07
CA ASN A 85 -22.99 -5.90 3.02
C ASN A 85 -22.57 -5.49 4.43
N PRO A 86 -23.12 -4.39 4.95
CA PRO A 86 -22.69 -3.83 6.23
C PRO A 86 -22.73 -4.85 7.37
N GLY A 87 -21.57 -5.05 8.00
CA GLY A 87 -21.41 -5.93 9.15
C GLY A 87 -20.76 -7.28 8.91
N LYS A 88 -20.34 -7.58 7.66
CA LYS A 88 -19.58 -8.80 7.35
C LYS A 88 -18.18 -8.46 6.82
N SER A 89 -17.19 -9.27 7.16
CA SER A 89 -15.78 -9.01 6.90
C SER A 89 -15.31 -9.32 5.46
N LYS A 90 -16.03 -10.16 4.75
CA LYS A 90 -15.65 -10.66 3.41
C LYS A 90 -16.46 -9.96 2.32
N GLU A 91 -16.37 -8.65 2.26
CA GLU A 91 -17.29 -7.85 1.46
C GLU A 91 -16.55 -6.82 0.64
N ASP A 92 -17.28 -6.26 -0.31
CA ASP A 92 -16.79 -5.18 -1.14
C ASP A 92 -15.61 -5.57 -2.03
N ILE A 93 -15.69 -6.76 -2.65
CA ILE A 93 -14.63 -7.30 -3.52
C ILE A 93 -15.22 -7.60 -4.89
N ALA A 94 -14.56 -7.16 -5.96
CA ALA A 94 -14.87 -7.50 -7.33
C ALA A 94 -13.62 -7.93 -8.08
N GLY A 95 -13.72 -9.07 -8.77
CA GLY A 95 -12.71 -9.54 -9.71
C GLY A 95 -13.18 -9.29 -11.14
N LEU A 96 -12.30 -8.71 -11.97
CA LEU A 96 -12.57 -8.45 -13.38
C LEU A 96 -11.68 -9.32 -14.26
N HIS A 97 -12.21 -9.76 -15.40
CA HIS A 97 -11.47 -10.41 -16.47
C HIS A 97 -11.29 -9.43 -17.63
N ILE A 98 -10.05 -9.14 -17.98
CA ILE A 98 -9.68 -8.29 -19.13
C ILE A 98 -10.03 -9.02 -20.43
N GLN A 99 -10.72 -8.33 -21.32
CA GLN A 99 -11.19 -8.88 -22.61
C GLN A 99 -10.24 -8.54 -23.76
N ASP A 100 -9.48 -7.48 -23.63
CA ASP A 100 -8.56 -6.96 -24.64
C ASP A 100 -7.11 -7.36 -24.33
N THR A 101 -6.20 -7.14 -25.28
CA THR A 101 -4.77 -7.28 -25.05
C THR A 101 -4.27 -6.13 -24.15
N LEU A 102 -3.52 -6.46 -23.14
CA LEU A 102 -2.90 -5.45 -22.26
C LEU A 102 -1.86 -4.61 -23.01
N PRO A 103 -1.75 -3.32 -22.69
CA PRO A 103 -0.70 -2.46 -23.24
C PRO A 103 0.70 -2.99 -22.85
N PRO A 104 1.70 -2.81 -23.73
CA PRO A 104 3.09 -3.17 -23.42
C PRO A 104 3.60 -2.49 -22.13
N GLY A 105 4.30 -3.24 -21.30
CA GLY A 105 4.86 -2.76 -20.02
C GLY A 105 3.92 -2.91 -18.83
N VAL A 106 2.64 -3.21 -19.04
CA VAL A 106 1.72 -3.57 -17.96
C VAL A 106 2.04 -4.98 -17.47
N SER A 107 2.20 -5.16 -16.17
CA SER A 107 2.60 -6.43 -15.56
C SER A 107 1.84 -6.70 -14.27
N PRO A 108 1.44 -7.95 -14.01
CA PRO A 108 0.71 -8.30 -12.80
C PRO A 108 1.60 -8.26 -11.56
N VAL A 109 1.00 -7.89 -10.42
CA VAL A 109 1.68 -7.93 -9.13
C VAL A 109 1.38 -9.23 -8.39
N LYS A 110 2.22 -9.53 -7.38
CA LYS A 110 2.01 -10.63 -6.45
C LYS A 110 1.51 -10.11 -5.11
N LEU A 111 0.62 -10.90 -4.51
CA LEU A 111 0.11 -10.65 -3.17
C LEU A 111 1.03 -11.28 -2.13
N ILE A 112 1.17 -10.61 -0.99
CA ILE A 112 1.88 -11.14 0.18
C ILE A 112 0.85 -11.33 1.30
N THR A 113 0.84 -12.51 1.89
CA THR A 113 0.09 -12.80 3.11
C THR A 113 0.96 -12.57 4.33
N THR A 114 0.45 -11.85 5.31
CA THR A 114 1.11 -11.63 6.59
C THR A 114 0.10 -11.59 7.73
N SER A 115 0.57 -11.80 8.94
CA SER A 115 -0.20 -11.55 10.18
C SER A 115 0.38 -10.38 10.99
N ASP A 116 1.49 -9.81 10.53
CA ASP A 116 2.15 -8.68 11.16
C ASP A 116 1.98 -7.43 10.29
N TYR A 117 1.29 -6.42 10.82
CA TYR A 117 1.00 -5.17 10.15
C TYR A 117 1.42 -3.95 10.99
N TRP A 118 1.64 -4.14 12.31
CA TRP A 118 1.75 -3.03 13.22
C TRP A 118 2.93 -2.11 12.93
N GLN A 119 2.63 -0.83 12.63
CA GLN A 119 3.59 0.23 12.31
C GLN A 119 4.40 -0.01 11.02
N HIS A 120 4.00 -0.96 10.16
CA HIS A 120 4.59 -1.04 8.83
C HIS A 120 4.24 0.21 8.03
N LYS A 121 5.22 0.79 7.37
CA LYS A 121 4.99 1.90 6.44
C LYS A 121 4.38 1.36 5.15
N PHE A 122 3.39 2.08 4.64
CA PHE A 122 2.78 1.74 3.36
C PHE A 122 2.81 2.92 2.41
N ARG A 123 2.69 2.63 1.12
CA ARG A 123 2.31 3.61 0.10
C ARG A 123 1.19 3.06 -0.78
N ILE A 124 0.43 4.00 -1.32
CA ILE A 124 -0.74 3.72 -2.14
C ILE A 124 -0.88 4.79 -3.22
N PHE A 125 -1.42 4.42 -4.38
CA PHE A 125 -1.72 5.35 -5.46
C PHE A 125 -3.21 5.31 -5.77
N GLY A 126 -3.87 6.45 -5.84
CA GLY A 126 -5.31 6.53 -6.06
C GLY A 126 -5.71 7.77 -6.85
N PHE A 127 -7.01 7.90 -7.12
CA PHE A 127 -7.59 8.92 -7.99
C PHE A 127 -8.68 9.72 -7.26
N PRO A 128 -8.33 10.51 -6.23
CA PRO A 128 -9.32 11.32 -5.53
C PRO A 128 -9.89 12.42 -6.44
N GLN A 129 -11.02 12.96 -6.03
CA GLN A 129 -11.73 13.98 -6.80
C GLN A 129 -10.81 15.15 -7.20
N GLY A 130 -10.81 15.48 -8.48
CA GLY A 130 -9.93 16.52 -9.05
C GLY A 130 -8.51 16.05 -9.40
N HIS A 131 -8.18 14.78 -9.17
CA HIS A 131 -6.87 14.20 -9.46
C HIS A 131 -6.99 12.93 -10.33
N ASP A 132 -7.57 13.06 -11.51
CA ASP A 132 -7.77 11.95 -12.45
C ASP A 132 -6.45 11.33 -12.95
N THR A 133 -5.33 12.06 -12.83
CA THR A 133 -3.98 11.54 -13.12
C THR A 133 -3.38 10.74 -11.98
N GLY A 134 -4.02 10.78 -10.80
CA GLY A 134 -3.64 10.07 -9.59
C GLY A 134 -2.63 10.79 -8.72
N VAL A 135 -2.64 10.43 -7.45
CA VAL A 135 -1.72 10.92 -6.41
C VAL A 135 -1.22 9.79 -5.53
N TRP A 136 -0.04 9.96 -4.98
CA TRP A 136 0.53 9.08 -3.97
C TRP A 136 0.10 9.52 -2.57
N ALA A 137 -0.22 8.54 -1.72
CA ALA A 137 -0.36 8.72 -0.28
C ALA A 137 0.48 7.66 0.44
N ASP A 138 0.96 7.99 1.63
CA ASP A 138 1.75 7.10 2.48
C ASP A 138 1.31 7.23 3.95
N GLY A 139 1.67 6.25 4.76
CA GLY A 139 1.32 6.23 6.17
C GLY A 139 1.79 4.96 6.87
N GLU A 140 1.08 4.60 7.94
CA GLU A 140 1.34 3.40 8.72
C GLU A 140 0.13 2.47 8.77
N LEU A 141 0.40 1.18 8.66
CA LEU A 141 -0.56 0.13 8.94
C LEU A 141 -0.75 0.03 10.46
N ARG A 142 -2.00 -0.18 10.88
CA ARG A 142 -2.35 -0.51 12.25
C ARG A 142 -2.64 -2.00 12.36
N ASP A 143 -3.51 -2.39 13.25
CA ASP A 143 -3.82 -3.79 13.47
C ASP A 143 -5.22 -4.16 12.95
N ILE A 144 -5.52 -5.44 13.02
CA ILE A 144 -6.77 -6.03 12.57
C ILE A 144 -7.94 -5.57 13.47
N GLN A 145 -9.02 -5.16 12.83
CA GLN A 145 -10.26 -4.83 13.51
C GLN A 145 -11.20 -6.04 13.63
N ALA A 146 -12.29 -5.90 14.40
CA ALA A 146 -13.32 -6.92 14.51
C ALA A 146 -13.95 -7.32 13.16
N THR A 147 -13.93 -6.42 12.18
CA THR A 147 -14.30 -6.68 10.78
C THR A 147 -13.28 -7.51 10.00
N ARG A 148 -12.12 -7.81 10.59
CA ARG A 148 -10.93 -8.41 9.96
C ARG A 148 -10.25 -7.50 8.93
N TRP A 149 -10.68 -6.26 8.77
CA TRP A 149 -9.97 -5.25 8.00
C TRP A 149 -8.83 -4.66 8.82
N ILE A 150 -7.83 -4.13 8.14
CA ILE A 150 -6.71 -3.43 8.76
C ILE A 150 -6.97 -1.93 8.68
N GLN A 151 -6.81 -1.24 9.79
CA GLN A 151 -6.81 0.21 9.81
C GLN A 151 -5.49 0.73 9.24
N ILE A 152 -5.56 1.76 8.39
CA ILE A 152 -4.43 2.44 7.78
C ILE A 152 -4.54 3.94 8.06
N GLU A 153 -3.44 4.57 8.40
CA GLU A 153 -3.42 5.97 8.83
C GLU A 153 -2.35 6.77 8.08
N ALA A 154 -2.75 7.94 7.56
CA ALA A 154 -1.79 8.93 7.09
C ALA A 154 -1.18 9.65 8.31
N ILE A 155 0.13 9.47 8.52
CA ILE A 155 0.83 10.02 9.69
C ILE A 155 1.49 11.37 9.44
N LYS A 156 1.66 11.76 8.18
CA LYS A 156 2.31 13.01 7.80
C LYS A 156 1.31 14.12 7.47
N VAL A 157 1.65 15.34 7.87
CA VAL A 157 1.03 16.58 7.44
C VAL A 157 2.17 17.54 7.08
N PRO A 158 2.26 18.03 5.83
CA PRO A 158 1.32 17.91 4.72
C PRO A 158 1.47 16.61 3.91
N GLY A 159 0.39 16.15 3.29
CA GLY A 159 0.35 14.98 2.40
C GLY A 159 -1.09 14.65 2.00
N TYR A 160 -1.26 13.84 0.97
CA TYR A 160 -2.58 13.33 0.60
C TYR A 160 -3.06 12.32 1.65
N GLN A 161 -4.31 12.46 2.07
CA GLN A 161 -5.01 11.48 2.90
C GLN A 161 -5.67 10.44 1.99
N ILE A 162 -5.89 9.24 2.53
CA ILE A 162 -6.71 8.26 1.83
C ILE A 162 -8.17 8.71 1.94
N GLU A 163 -8.76 9.01 0.79
CA GLU A 163 -10.11 9.52 0.64
C GLU A 163 -10.83 8.79 -0.52
N PRO A 164 -12.11 9.05 -0.79
CA PRO A 164 -12.79 8.48 -1.96
C PRO A 164 -12.00 8.68 -3.25
N GLY A 165 -11.79 7.58 -4.01
CA GLY A 165 -10.91 7.54 -5.16
C GLY A 165 -9.67 6.67 -4.95
N PHE A 166 -9.30 6.36 -3.69
CA PHE A 166 -8.31 5.33 -3.37
C PHE A 166 -8.92 3.92 -3.26
N SER A 167 -10.24 3.80 -3.26
CA SER A 167 -10.92 2.50 -3.20
C SER A 167 -10.49 1.60 -4.37
N GLY A 168 -10.16 0.34 -4.07
CA GLY A 168 -9.65 -0.63 -5.01
C GLY A 168 -8.14 -0.56 -5.25
N SER A 169 -7.43 0.43 -4.70
CA SER A 169 -5.99 0.55 -4.85
C SER A 169 -5.25 -0.54 -4.07
N PRO A 170 -4.15 -1.09 -4.63
CA PRO A 170 -3.27 -1.99 -3.91
C PRO A 170 -2.48 -1.24 -2.83
N VAL A 171 -2.38 -1.84 -1.64
CA VAL A 171 -1.60 -1.30 -0.52
C VAL A 171 -0.23 -1.98 -0.51
N TRP A 172 0.81 -1.21 -0.80
CA TRP A 172 2.19 -1.65 -0.79
C TRP A 172 2.79 -1.50 0.60
N ASP A 173 3.30 -2.58 1.15
CA ASP A 173 4.05 -2.61 2.41
C ASP A 173 5.54 -2.44 2.14
N GLU A 174 6.16 -1.40 2.73
CA GLU A 174 7.56 -1.09 2.54
C GLU A 174 8.50 -2.07 3.24
N SER A 175 8.05 -2.68 4.34
CA SER A 175 8.85 -3.66 5.08
C SER A 175 8.89 -5.01 4.35
N LEU A 176 7.75 -5.42 3.78
CA LEU A 176 7.60 -6.70 3.09
C LEU A 176 7.88 -6.60 1.58
N GLN A 177 7.98 -5.38 1.04
CA GLN A 177 8.21 -5.10 -0.39
C GLN A 177 7.18 -5.78 -1.30
N GLY A 178 5.89 -5.63 -0.97
CA GLY A 178 4.80 -6.24 -1.74
C GLY A 178 3.42 -5.79 -1.32
N ILE A 179 2.40 -6.31 -2.03
CA ILE A 179 1.00 -5.95 -1.80
C ILE A 179 0.44 -6.79 -0.66
N VAL A 180 0.00 -6.13 0.40
CA VAL A 180 -0.57 -6.77 1.61
C VAL A 180 -2.08 -6.63 1.73
N GLY A 181 -2.71 -5.87 0.84
CA GLY A 181 -4.17 -5.70 0.83
C GLY A 181 -4.66 -4.72 -0.23
N MET A 182 -5.96 -4.46 -0.20
CA MET A 182 -6.69 -3.55 -1.07
C MET A 182 -7.39 -2.47 -0.24
N ALA A 183 -7.20 -1.20 -0.54
CA ALA A 183 -7.91 -0.11 0.12
C ALA A 183 -9.40 -0.16 -0.19
N VAL A 184 -10.26 0.03 0.82
CA VAL A 184 -11.70 -0.18 0.68
C VAL A 184 -12.54 1.04 1.07
N ALA A 185 -12.22 1.74 2.14
CA ALA A 185 -12.99 2.85 2.65
C ALA A 185 -12.12 3.84 3.43
N ALA A 186 -12.60 5.09 3.50
CA ALA A 186 -12.08 6.11 4.41
C ALA A 186 -13.15 6.47 5.46
N GLU A 187 -12.75 6.77 6.68
CA GLU A 187 -13.64 7.28 7.72
C GLU A 187 -14.14 8.68 7.32
N LYS A 188 -15.43 8.81 7.04
CA LYS A 188 -16.05 10.08 6.61
C LYS A 188 -16.77 10.83 7.73
N LYS A 189 -16.99 10.18 8.88
CA LYS A 189 -17.97 10.67 9.88
C LYS A 189 -17.40 11.63 10.91
N ARG A 190 -16.07 11.80 10.96
CA ARG A 190 -15.43 12.65 11.99
C ARG A 190 -14.43 13.58 11.34
N GLU A 191 -14.63 14.87 11.53
CA GLU A 191 -13.68 15.90 11.13
C GLU A 191 -12.33 15.68 11.84
N GLY A 192 -11.23 15.72 11.08
CA GLY A 192 -9.88 15.50 11.61
C GLY A 192 -9.41 14.04 11.73
N VAL A 193 -10.27 13.04 11.53
CA VAL A 193 -9.88 11.63 11.50
C VAL A 193 -9.33 11.28 10.11
N LYS A 194 -8.07 10.82 10.08
CA LYS A 194 -7.34 10.44 8.85
C LYS A 194 -7.18 8.92 8.71
N ALA A 195 -8.15 8.19 9.24
CA ALA A 195 -8.18 6.74 9.16
C ALA A 195 -8.91 6.26 7.92
N ALA A 196 -8.36 5.23 7.30
CA ALA A 196 -8.98 4.46 6.24
C ALA A 196 -8.80 2.97 6.54
N PHE A 197 -9.32 2.11 5.68
CA PHE A 197 -9.26 0.67 5.89
C PHE A 197 -8.80 -0.04 4.63
N MET A 198 -8.16 -1.18 4.82
CA MET A 198 -7.89 -2.12 3.74
C MET A 198 -8.44 -3.51 4.07
N ILE A 199 -8.84 -4.23 3.04
CA ILE A 199 -9.07 -5.67 3.11
C ILE A 199 -7.71 -6.34 2.95
N PRO A 200 -7.20 -7.05 3.95
CA PRO A 200 -5.88 -7.67 3.87
C PRO A 200 -5.89 -8.88 2.92
N THR A 201 -4.72 -9.17 2.36
CA THR A 201 -4.55 -10.28 1.40
C THR A 201 -5.10 -11.61 1.90
N ASN A 202 -4.96 -11.91 3.19
CA ASN A 202 -5.50 -13.14 3.78
C ASN A 202 -7.03 -13.24 3.59
N VAL A 203 -7.76 -12.15 3.83
CA VAL A 203 -9.23 -12.09 3.64
C VAL A 203 -9.60 -12.14 2.16
N LEU A 204 -8.84 -11.45 1.28
CA LEU A 204 -9.05 -11.49 -0.15
C LEU A 204 -8.95 -12.92 -0.68
N VAL A 205 -7.90 -13.64 -0.30
CA VAL A 205 -7.65 -15.03 -0.72
C VAL A 205 -8.69 -16.00 -0.17
N GLU A 206 -9.09 -15.85 1.10
CA GLU A 206 -10.16 -16.66 1.69
C GLU A 206 -11.52 -16.42 1.04
N THR A 207 -11.73 -15.25 0.46
CA THR A 207 -13.00 -14.88 -0.17
C THR A 207 -13.05 -15.31 -1.64
N TRP A 208 -11.93 -15.17 -2.34
CA TRP A 208 -11.80 -15.59 -3.75
C TRP A 208 -10.58 -16.50 -3.90
N ASP A 209 -10.82 -17.79 -3.81
CA ASP A 209 -9.79 -18.85 -3.82
C ASP A 209 -8.87 -18.82 -5.04
N PHE A 210 -9.39 -18.31 -6.19
CA PHE A 210 -8.61 -18.04 -7.40
C PHE A 210 -7.33 -17.22 -7.11
N LEU A 211 -7.34 -16.34 -6.10
CA LEU A 211 -6.20 -15.47 -5.76
C LEU A 211 -4.98 -16.23 -5.23
N ASN A 212 -5.14 -17.48 -4.81
CA ASN A 212 -4.02 -18.31 -4.34
C ASN A 212 -2.88 -18.43 -5.36
N GLN A 213 -3.17 -18.39 -6.66
CA GLN A 213 -2.14 -18.40 -7.71
C GLN A 213 -1.34 -17.08 -7.80
N SER A 214 -1.90 -15.98 -7.28
CA SER A 214 -1.27 -14.65 -7.27
C SER A 214 -0.45 -14.39 -6.02
N ILE A 215 -0.48 -15.29 -5.04
CA ILE A 215 0.34 -15.19 -3.85
C ILE A 215 1.81 -15.36 -4.24
N HIS A 216 2.63 -14.41 -3.85
CA HIS A 216 4.06 -14.60 -3.82
C HIS A 216 4.33 -15.67 -2.73
N LYS A 217 4.56 -16.91 -3.16
CA LYS A 217 5.21 -17.88 -2.30
C LYS A 217 6.63 -17.33 -2.10
N GLN A 218 6.79 -16.44 -1.12
CA GLN A 218 8.08 -16.31 -0.52
C GLN A 218 8.48 -17.77 -0.28
N SER A 219 9.60 -18.23 -0.87
CA SER A 219 10.26 -19.38 -0.29
C SER A 219 10.41 -18.99 1.17
N ILE A 220 9.58 -19.60 1.99
CA ILE A 220 9.74 -19.60 3.41
C ILE A 220 11.01 -20.43 3.60
N ASN A 221 12.16 -19.76 3.49
CA ASN A 221 13.02 -19.82 4.64
C ASN A 221 12.12 -19.26 5.73
N PRO A 222 11.61 -20.07 6.67
CA PRO A 222 10.87 -19.53 7.81
C PRO A 222 11.76 -18.42 8.32
N PRO A 223 11.28 -17.17 8.51
CA PRO A 223 12.12 -16.12 9.03
C PRO A 223 12.81 -16.82 10.17
N ARG A 224 14.15 -16.98 10.09
CA ARG A 224 14.91 -17.75 11.07
C ARG A 224 14.21 -17.39 12.32
N SER A 225 13.55 -18.36 12.99
CA SER A 225 12.64 -18.06 14.10
C SER A 225 13.48 -17.27 15.08
N PHE A 226 13.45 -15.94 14.89
CA PHE A 226 14.17 -15.05 15.77
C PHE A 226 13.62 -15.43 17.12
N SER A 227 14.46 -15.85 18.01
CA SER A 227 14.00 -16.08 19.37
C SER A 227 13.32 -14.76 19.75
N ARG A 228 12.20 -14.80 20.43
CA ARG A 228 11.46 -13.60 20.88
C ARG A 228 12.41 -12.53 21.46
N VAL A 229 13.56 -12.96 21.96
CA VAL A 229 14.68 -12.13 22.43
C VAL A 229 15.35 -11.38 21.26
N GLN A 230 15.55 -12.01 20.10
CA GLN A 230 16.16 -11.37 18.91
C GLN A 230 15.22 -10.31 18.30
N GLU A 231 13.91 -10.58 18.25
CA GLU A 231 12.90 -9.61 17.82
C GLU A 231 12.85 -8.39 18.73
N ILE A 232 12.84 -8.60 20.05
CA ILE A 232 12.90 -7.52 21.03
C ILE A 232 14.19 -6.72 20.84
N LYS A 233 15.34 -7.38 20.67
CA LYS A 233 16.63 -6.74 20.47
C LYS A 233 16.68 -5.92 19.19
N ALA A 234 16.19 -6.45 18.07
CA ALA A 234 16.10 -5.74 16.80
C ALA A 234 15.19 -4.51 16.90
N ARG A 235 14.06 -4.62 17.59
CA ARG A 235 13.13 -3.52 17.84
C ARG A 235 13.76 -2.40 18.67
N GLU A 236 14.48 -2.74 19.74
CA GLU A 236 15.16 -1.74 20.57
C GLU A 236 16.32 -1.05 19.81
N LEU A 237 17.07 -1.81 18.99
CA LEU A 237 18.13 -1.24 18.14
C LEU A 237 17.55 -0.26 17.10
N ASN A 238 16.45 -0.61 16.43
CA ASN A 238 15.78 0.26 15.47
C ASN A 238 15.24 1.54 16.14
N LYS A 239 14.68 1.44 17.35
CA LYS A 239 14.23 2.60 18.12
C LYS A 239 15.39 3.53 18.47
N ARG A 240 16.52 2.97 18.90
CA ARG A 240 17.72 3.74 19.21
C ARG A 240 18.32 4.41 17.96
N LEU A 241 18.30 3.72 16.83
CA LEU A 241 18.72 4.29 15.54
C LEU A 241 17.90 5.52 15.16
N GLY A 242 16.56 5.47 15.28
CA GLY A 242 15.69 6.61 14.99
C GLY A 242 15.93 7.82 15.93
N ILE A 243 16.31 7.59 17.19
CA ILE A 243 16.70 8.69 18.10
C ILE A 243 18.01 9.33 17.62
N LEU A 244 19.01 8.53 17.29
CA LEU A 244 20.32 9.03 16.82
C LEU A 244 20.21 9.76 15.47
N GLU A 245 19.31 9.36 14.58
CA GLU A 245 18.99 10.09 13.35
C GLU A 245 18.47 11.50 13.64
N GLY A 246 17.55 11.64 14.61
CA GLY A 246 17.06 12.94 15.05
C GLY A 246 18.15 13.81 15.70
N ASP A 247 19.02 13.22 16.53
CA ASP A 247 20.14 13.92 17.16
C ASP A 247 21.18 14.37 16.10
N TYR A 248 21.45 13.52 15.10
CA TYR A 248 22.33 13.85 13.97
C TYR A 248 21.81 15.06 13.20
N GLU A 249 20.53 15.06 12.82
CA GLU A 249 19.91 16.19 12.10
C GLU A 249 19.97 17.48 12.92
N ALA A 250 19.73 17.41 14.23
CA ALA A 250 19.78 18.58 15.12
C ALA A 250 21.20 19.18 15.19
N VAL A 251 22.21 18.33 15.38
CA VAL A 251 23.62 18.77 15.47
C VAL A 251 24.13 19.26 14.11
N TYR A 252 23.74 18.60 13.01
CA TYR A 252 24.07 19.00 11.65
C TYR A 252 23.50 20.39 11.32
N ASN A 253 22.25 20.64 11.66
CA ASN A 253 21.63 21.94 11.50
C ASN A 253 22.36 23.01 12.31
N GLN A 254 22.73 22.72 13.57
CA GLN A 254 23.47 23.65 14.42
C GLN A 254 24.87 23.97 13.87
N LEU A 255 25.54 22.98 13.27
CA LEU A 255 26.84 23.16 12.61
C LEU A 255 26.76 24.15 11.44
N ASN A 256 25.67 24.10 10.64
CA ASN A 256 25.49 24.96 9.48
C ASN A 256 25.30 26.45 9.86
N TYR A 257 24.82 26.74 11.07
CA TYR A 257 24.58 28.09 11.54
C TYR A 257 25.70 28.60 12.51
N THR A 258 26.75 27.80 12.77
CA THR A 258 27.81 28.15 13.70
C THR A 258 29.02 28.70 12.95
N GLU A 259 29.39 29.94 13.21
CA GLU A 259 30.55 30.62 12.59
C GLU A 259 31.85 30.41 13.35
N ASN A 260 31.79 30.22 14.68
CA ASN A 260 32.94 30.06 15.53
C ASN A 260 33.67 28.73 15.27
N ALA A 261 34.96 28.79 14.93
CA ALA A 261 35.76 27.62 14.55
C ALA A 261 35.89 26.56 15.66
N GLU A 262 36.00 26.98 16.93
CA GLU A 262 36.10 26.06 18.06
C GLU A 262 34.79 25.32 18.29
N SER A 263 33.68 26.04 18.23
CA SER A 263 32.32 25.46 18.29
C SER A 263 32.04 24.52 17.12
N ARG A 264 32.44 24.88 15.90
CA ARG A 264 32.31 23.99 14.70
C ARG A 264 33.09 22.69 14.90
N ASN A 265 34.32 22.76 15.39
CA ASN A 265 35.14 21.58 15.69
C ASN A 265 34.50 20.67 16.77
N HIS A 266 33.82 21.28 17.74
CA HIS A 266 33.10 20.53 18.76
C HIS A 266 31.89 19.79 18.15
N LEU A 267 31.07 20.50 17.41
CA LEU A 267 29.89 19.92 16.73
C LEU A 267 30.28 18.82 15.72
N GLN A 268 31.36 19.03 14.95
CA GLN A 268 31.87 18.01 14.04
C GLN A 268 32.29 16.71 14.76
N ARG A 269 32.95 16.85 15.92
CA ARG A 269 33.30 15.69 16.76
C ARG A 269 32.06 14.98 17.29
N GLN A 270 31.00 15.73 17.58
CA GLN A 270 29.74 15.19 18.05
C GLN A 270 29.02 14.41 16.91
N LEU A 271 28.97 14.95 15.68
CA LEU A 271 28.46 14.25 14.49
C LEU A 271 29.19 12.93 14.24
N ASN A 272 30.52 12.97 14.22
CA ASN A 272 31.33 11.76 13.99
C ASN A 272 31.07 10.67 15.05
N ARG A 273 30.79 11.06 16.30
CA ARG A 273 30.42 10.11 17.35
C ARG A 273 29.06 9.51 17.14
N ILE A 274 28.05 10.31 16.74
CA ILE A 274 26.69 9.84 16.43
C ILE A 274 26.75 8.88 15.22
N GLU A 275 27.47 9.23 14.16
CA GLU A 275 27.66 8.35 12.99
C GLU A 275 28.29 6.99 13.35
N GLN A 276 29.30 7.01 14.22
CA GLN A 276 29.93 5.78 14.69
C GLN A 276 28.95 4.88 15.47
N GLU A 277 28.09 5.51 16.29
CA GLU A 277 27.08 4.79 17.07
C GLU A 277 25.97 4.22 16.17
N MET A 278 25.52 4.98 15.18
CA MET A 278 24.56 4.53 14.17
C MET A 278 25.13 3.35 13.37
N ASN A 279 26.35 3.43 12.88
CA ASN A 279 27.01 2.36 12.15
C ASN A 279 27.14 1.07 12.99
N ASN A 280 27.45 1.19 14.28
CA ASN A 280 27.52 0.05 15.19
C ASN A 280 26.14 -0.62 15.37
N ILE A 281 25.07 0.17 15.46
CA ILE A 281 23.71 -0.36 15.53
C ILE A 281 23.34 -1.09 14.23
N VAL A 282 23.67 -0.53 13.07
CA VAL A 282 23.42 -1.15 11.76
C VAL A 282 24.15 -2.51 11.64
N GLU A 283 25.41 -2.59 12.09
CA GLU A 283 26.13 -3.86 12.12
C GLU A 283 25.51 -4.88 13.09
N GLN A 284 25.01 -4.44 14.25
CA GLN A 284 24.32 -5.33 15.18
C GLN A 284 22.97 -5.84 14.60
N LEU A 285 22.25 -5.01 13.83
CA LEU A 285 21.04 -5.42 13.14
C LEU A 285 21.34 -6.48 12.08
N LYS A 286 22.39 -6.30 11.28
CA LYS A 286 22.86 -7.29 10.30
C LYS A 286 23.22 -8.65 10.93
N MET A 287 23.75 -8.65 12.16
CA MET A 287 24.07 -9.90 12.88
C MET A 287 22.82 -10.60 13.44
N ILE A 288 21.71 -9.90 13.55
CA ILE A 288 20.42 -10.43 13.99
C ILE A 288 19.67 -11.02 12.79
N GLU A 289 19.80 -10.43 11.60
CA GLU A 289 19.27 -10.94 10.33
C GLU A 289 19.96 -12.26 9.90
#